data_b5cc158fc289019438ce2f2be1976ae3
#
_entry.id   b5cc158fc289019438ce2f2be1976ae3
#
_cell.length_a   1.000
_cell.length_b   1.000
_cell.length_c   1.000
_cell.angle_alpha   90.00
_cell.angle_beta   90.00
_cell.angle_gamma   90.00
#
_symmetry.space_group_name_H-M   'P 1'
#
loop_
_entity.id
_entity.type
_entity.pdbx_description
1 polymer ?
#
loop_
_entity_poly.entity_id
_entity_poly.type
_entity_poly.pdbx_seq_one_letter_code
_entity_poly.pdbx_strand_id
1 'polypeptide(L)'
;MNKKNGPSLGHNKKSLLKSEVEHIDITSFDSRKIIESMKKMSFTSRDTAKAAEIYNEMINDKDCAIFLTIAGSTSAAGCMNLYSDLVKYNMVDAIVATGASIIDMDFFESLGFKHYQGNQFQDDKVLRENYIDRIYDTYIDEEQLQACDKTCLLYTSDAADD
;
A
#
# COMPACT_ATOMS: atom_id res chain seq x y z
N MET A 1 36.45 -25.29 23.25
CA MET A 1 35.02 -25.55 22.99
C MET A 1 34.66 -25.04 21.60
N ASN A 2 34.57 -25.98 20.65
CA ASN A 2 34.29 -25.68 19.24
C ASN A 2 32.82 -25.31 19.08
N LYS A 3 32.54 -24.06 18.70
CA LYS A 3 31.21 -23.68 18.17
C LYS A 3 31.07 -24.34 16.79
N LYS A 4 30.22 -25.34 16.71
CA LYS A 4 29.76 -25.90 15.44
C LYS A 4 28.92 -24.83 14.76
N ASN A 5 29.50 -24.24 13.71
CA ASN A 5 28.74 -23.49 12.72
C ASN A 5 27.84 -24.49 11.99
N GLY A 6 26.56 -24.52 12.36
CA GLY A 6 25.56 -25.13 11.52
C GLY A 6 25.45 -24.36 10.18
N PRO A 7 25.06 -25.03 9.08
CA PRO A 7 24.91 -24.36 7.82
C PRO A 7 23.84 -23.27 7.98
N SER A 8 24.24 -21.99 7.95
CA SER A 8 23.31 -20.92 7.70
C SER A 8 22.76 -21.18 6.30
N LEU A 9 21.51 -21.55 6.19
CA LEU A 9 20.76 -21.40 4.96
C LEU A 9 20.76 -19.89 4.68
N GLY A 10 21.77 -19.42 3.96
CA GLY A 10 22.00 -18.02 3.68
C GLY A 10 20.90 -17.49 2.78
N HIS A 11 19.79 -17.09 3.37
CA HIS A 11 18.89 -16.17 2.71
C HIS A 11 19.62 -14.84 2.60
N ASN A 12 20.08 -14.54 1.40
CA ASN A 12 20.65 -13.25 1.06
C ASN A 12 19.46 -12.27 0.88
N LYS A 13 19.56 -11.03 1.39
CA LYS A 13 18.59 -9.94 1.24
C LYS A 13 18.00 -9.89 -0.17
N LYS A 14 18.86 -9.96 -1.19
CA LYS A 14 18.46 -9.96 -2.61
C LYS A 14 17.56 -11.14 -3.00
N SER A 15 17.67 -12.28 -2.34
CA SER A 15 16.80 -13.44 -2.63
C SER A 15 15.43 -13.33 -1.94
N LEU A 16 15.33 -12.55 -0.89
CA LEU A 16 14.08 -12.25 -0.17
C LEU A 16 13.31 -11.11 -0.84
N LEU A 17 14.00 -10.10 -1.36
CA LEU A 17 13.42 -8.94 -2.07
C LEU A 17 13.45 -9.19 -3.59
N LYS A 18 12.74 -10.23 -4.06
CA LYS A 18 12.81 -10.67 -5.45
C LYS A 18 11.58 -10.29 -6.28
N SER A 19 10.40 -10.44 -5.70
CA SER A 19 9.14 -10.24 -6.40
C SER A 19 8.51 -8.95 -5.93
N GLU A 20 8.53 -7.91 -6.76
CA GLU A 20 7.89 -6.64 -6.45
C GLU A 20 6.38 -6.82 -6.34
N VAL A 21 5.75 -6.02 -5.50
CA VAL A 21 4.28 -5.90 -5.47
C VAL A 21 3.86 -5.07 -6.67
N GLU A 22 2.91 -5.58 -7.43
CA GLU A 22 2.33 -4.87 -8.56
C GLU A 22 1.06 -4.13 -8.11
N HIS A 23 0.92 -2.87 -8.52
CA HIS A 23 -0.28 -2.09 -8.23
C HIS A 23 -1.36 -2.36 -9.26
N ILE A 24 -2.59 -2.53 -8.78
CA ILE A 24 -3.73 -2.74 -9.66
C ILE A 24 -3.99 -1.50 -10.54
N ASP A 25 -4.17 -1.73 -11.82
CA ASP A 25 -4.67 -0.74 -12.77
C ASP A 25 -6.18 -0.96 -12.98
N ILE A 26 -7.00 -0.21 -12.25
CA ILE A 26 -8.45 -0.31 -12.34
C ILE A 26 -9.02 0.22 -13.66
N THR A 27 -8.23 0.97 -14.42
CA THR A 27 -8.67 1.52 -15.72
C THR A 27 -8.66 0.45 -16.81
N SER A 28 -7.94 -0.65 -16.61
CA SER A 28 -7.86 -1.78 -17.53
C SER A 28 -9.00 -2.79 -17.40
N PHE A 29 -9.90 -2.63 -16.42
CA PHE A 29 -10.99 -3.57 -16.14
C PHE A 29 -12.37 -2.91 -16.24
N ASP A 30 -13.38 -3.70 -16.63
CA ASP A 30 -14.79 -3.33 -16.49
C ASP A 30 -15.49 -4.27 -15.50
N SER A 31 -15.64 -3.81 -14.28
CA SER A 31 -16.29 -4.56 -13.20
C SER A 31 -17.79 -4.34 -13.07
N ARG A 32 -18.42 -3.47 -13.90
CA ARG A 32 -19.82 -3.08 -13.77
C ARG A 32 -20.78 -4.27 -13.72
N LYS A 33 -20.60 -5.24 -14.60
CA LYS A 33 -21.46 -6.45 -14.62
C LYS A 33 -21.34 -7.30 -13.35
N ILE A 34 -20.15 -7.35 -12.76
CA ILE A 34 -19.93 -8.06 -11.49
C ILE A 34 -20.67 -7.35 -10.38
N ILE A 35 -20.50 -6.04 -10.26
CA ILE A 35 -21.16 -5.20 -9.24
C ILE A 35 -22.69 -5.27 -9.37
N GLU A 36 -23.22 -5.18 -10.58
CA GLU A 36 -24.67 -5.33 -10.83
C GLU A 36 -25.20 -6.71 -10.43
N SER A 37 -24.42 -7.76 -10.65
CA SER A 37 -24.79 -9.11 -10.21
C SER A 37 -24.80 -9.23 -8.69
N MET A 38 -23.85 -8.56 -8.00
CA MET A 38 -23.76 -8.55 -6.54
C MET A 38 -24.97 -7.91 -5.86
N LYS A 39 -25.71 -7.01 -6.52
CA LYS A 39 -26.98 -6.46 -6.01
C LYS A 39 -28.04 -7.53 -5.73
N LYS A 40 -28.00 -8.64 -6.46
CA LYS A 40 -28.94 -9.77 -6.32
C LYS A 40 -28.48 -10.80 -5.30
N MET A 41 -27.29 -10.64 -4.74
CA MET A 41 -26.74 -11.52 -3.72
C MET A 41 -27.18 -11.10 -2.31
N SER A 42 -26.54 -11.67 -1.30
CA SER A 42 -26.81 -11.35 0.12
C SER A 42 -25.51 -10.95 0.81
N PHE A 43 -25.61 -10.49 2.05
CA PHE A 43 -24.50 -10.11 2.92
C PHE A 43 -23.59 -9.05 2.28
N THR A 44 -22.29 -9.13 2.55
CA THR A 44 -21.26 -8.19 2.09
C THR A 44 -21.24 -7.98 0.58
N SER A 45 -21.63 -8.96 -0.22
CA SER A 45 -21.72 -8.77 -1.68
C SER A 45 -22.76 -7.74 -2.07
N ARG A 46 -23.96 -7.81 -1.46
CA ARG A 46 -25.01 -6.78 -1.67
C ARG A 46 -24.57 -5.43 -1.14
N ASP A 47 -23.93 -5.40 0.03
CA ASP A 47 -23.44 -4.17 0.63
C ASP A 47 -22.34 -3.51 -0.22
N THR A 48 -21.45 -4.31 -0.83
CA THR A 48 -20.46 -3.80 -1.79
C THR A 48 -21.12 -3.13 -3.00
N ALA A 49 -22.14 -3.77 -3.56
CA ALA A 49 -22.89 -3.17 -4.67
C ALA A 49 -23.62 -1.89 -4.25
N LYS A 50 -24.21 -1.87 -3.03
CA LYS A 50 -24.84 -0.67 -2.48
C LYS A 50 -23.84 0.47 -2.25
N ALA A 51 -22.66 0.16 -1.74
CA ALA A 51 -21.58 1.15 -1.60
C ALA A 51 -21.17 1.76 -2.95
N ALA A 52 -21.06 0.93 -3.98
CA ALA A 52 -20.76 1.40 -5.33
C ALA A 52 -21.86 2.33 -5.90
N GLU A 53 -23.13 2.04 -5.62
CA GLU A 53 -24.25 2.93 -5.99
C GLU A 53 -24.15 4.27 -5.30
N ILE A 54 -23.97 4.27 -3.97
CA ILE A 54 -23.84 5.49 -3.18
C ILE A 54 -22.68 6.33 -3.68
N TYR A 55 -21.52 5.72 -3.91
CA TYR A 55 -20.35 6.43 -4.44
C TYR A 55 -20.62 7.04 -5.83
N ASN A 56 -21.30 6.31 -6.69
CA ASN A 56 -21.70 6.84 -8.00
C ASN A 56 -22.70 8.02 -7.87
N GLU A 57 -23.62 8.00 -6.90
CA GLU A 57 -24.48 9.13 -6.60
C GLU A 57 -23.67 10.33 -6.11
N MET A 58 -22.72 10.12 -5.19
CA MET A 58 -21.84 11.18 -4.66
C MET A 58 -21.04 11.86 -5.78
N ILE A 59 -20.44 11.10 -6.71
CA ILE A 59 -19.69 11.65 -7.83
C ILE A 59 -20.56 12.51 -8.76
N ASN A 60 -21.83 12.18 -8.91
CA ASN A 60 -22.77 12.89 -9.78
C ASN A 60 -23.47 14.09 -9.11
N ASP A 61 -23.34 14.21 -7.79
CA ASP A 61 -23.91 15.32 -7.02
C ASP A 61 -22.87 16.45 -6.91
N LYS A 62 -23.17 17.60 -7.52
CA LYS A 62 -22.29 18.77 -7.55
C LYS A 62 -22.12 19.45 -6.20
N ASP A 63 -23.04 19.22 -5.27
CA ASP A 63 -23.02 19.80 -3.94
C ASP A 63 -22.42 18.83 -2.89
N CYS A 64 -21.94 17.66 -3.32
CA CYS A 64 -21.31 16.65 -2.48
C CYS A 64 -19.78 16.79 -2.50
N ALA A 65 -19.16 16.93 -1.33
CA ALA A 65 -17.72 16.81 -1.15
C ALA A 65 -17.36 15.40 -0.70
N ILE A 66 -16.39 14.77 -1.38
CA ILE A 66 -16.00 13.39 -1.16
C ILE A 66 -14.64 13.33 -0.45
N PHE A 67 -14.64 12.83 0.77
CA PHE A 67 -13.44 12.61 1.58
C PHE A 67 -13.09 11.13 1.60
N LEU A 68 -11.91 10.78 1.10
CA LEU A 68 -11.35 9.44 1.22
C LEU A 68 -10.46 9.34 2.46
N THR A 69 -10.82 8.46 3.38
CA THR A 69 -9.99 8.18 4.56
C THR A 69 -9.22 6.88 4.37
N ILE A 70 -7.90 6.93 4.53
CA ILE A 70 -7.01 5.78 4.32
C ILE A 70 -6.28 5.48 5.62
N ALA A 71 -6.36 4.22 6.05
CA ALA A 71 -5.58 3.69 7.16
C ALA A 71 -5.09 2.28 6.81
N GLY A 72 -3.98 1.87 7.44
CA GLY A 72 -3.35 0.57 7.17
C GLY A 72 -2.49 0.58 5.91
N SER A 73 -2.03 -0.61 5.53
CA SER A 73 -0.97 -0.79 4.54
C SER A 73 -1.49 -1.09 3.13
N THR A 74 -2.59 -0.45 2.73
CA THR A 74 -3.26 -0.77 1.46
C THR A 74 -2.47 -0.36 0.22
N SER A 75 -1.65 0.70 0.30
CA SER A 75 -0.73 1.08 -0.78
C SER A 75 0.33 0.01 -0.99
N ALA A 76 1.00 -0.45 0.08
CA ALA A 76 1.95 -1.56 0.03
C ALA A 76 1.31 -2.86 -0.48
N ALA A 77 0.00 -3.02 -0.30
CA ALA A 77 -0.76 -4.16 -0.80
C ALA A 77 -1.19 -4.05 -2.28
N GLY A 78 -0.74 -3.02 -3.01
CA GLY A 78 -1.00 -2.87 -4.43
C GLY A 78 -2.12 -1.87 -4.80
N CYS A 79 -2.55 -1.01 -3.87
CA CYS A 79 -3.64 -0.06 -4.11
C CYS A 79 -3.18 1.37 -4.47
N MET A 80 -1.88 1.66 -4.56
CA MET A 80 -1.39 3.03 -4.76
C MET A 80 -1.90 3.66 -6.07
N ASN A 81 -1.91 2.90 -7.17
CA ASN A 81 -2.44 3.40 -8.45
C ASN A 81 -3.92 3.73 -8.37
N LEU A 82 -4.70 2.97 -7.59
CA LEU A 82 -6.11 3.29 -7.34
C LEU A 82 -6.27 4.68 -6.74
N TYR A 83 -5.51 5.03 -5.70
CA TYR A 83 -5.59 6.35 -5.07
C TYR A 83 -5.15 7.47 -6.01
N SER A 84 -4.10 7.24 -6.78
CA SER A 84 -3.64 8.19 -7.81
C SER A 84 -4.72 8.43 -8.86
N ASP A 85 -5.40 7.39 -9.32
CA ASP A 85 -6.48 7.51 -10.30
C ASP A 85 -7.72 8.23 -9.73
N LEU A 86 -8.09 7.98 -8.48
CA LEU A 86 -9.18 8.70 -7.83
C LEU A 86 -8.93 10.21 -7.80
N VAL A 87 -7.70 10.64 -7.53
CA VAL A 87 -7.30 12.06 -7.58
C VAL A 87 -7.27 12.57 -9.02
N LYS A 88 -6.62 11.83 -9.91
CA LYS A 88 -6.46 12.21 -11.32
C LYS A 88 -7.78 12.45 -12.06
N TYR A 89 -8.78 11.64 -11.74
CA TYR A 89 -10.10 11.71 -12.36
C TYR A 89 -11.13 12.51 -11.55
N ASN A 90 -10.68 13.29 -10.55
CA ASN A 90 -11.56 14.09 -9.68
C ASN A 90 -12.69 13.28 -9.03
N MET A 91 -12.39 12.08 -8.60
CA MET A 91 -13.35 11.19 -7.94
C MET A 91 -13.36 11.37 -6.42
N VAL A 92 -12.43 12.14 -5.88
CA VAL A 92 -12.35 12.56 -4.48
C VAL A 92 -11.91 14.02 -4.40
N ASP A 93 -12.38 14.75 -3.38
CA ASP A 93 -12.02 16.15 -3.13
C ASP A 93 -10.89 16.27 -2.12
N ALA A 94 -10.81 15.33 -1.18
CA ALA A 94 -9.75 15.30 -0.19
C ALA A 94 -9.40 13.88 0.22
N ILE A 95 -8.11 13.67 0.56
CA ILE A 95 -7.62 12.43 1.16
C ILE A 95 -7.11 12.74 2.56
N VAL A 96 -7.56 11.96 3.54
CA VAL A 96 -7.07 12.00 4.92
C VAL A 96 -6.49 10.62 5.24
N ALA A 97 -5.19 10.55 5.47
CA ALA A 97 -4.51 9.28 5.67
C ALA A 97 -3.54 9.33 6.86
N THR A 98 -3.20 8.15 7.36
CA THR A 98 -2.16 8.02 8.39
C THR A 98 -0.78 8.23 7.78
N GLY A 99 0.21 8.65 8.60
CA GLY A 99 1.61 8.76 8.18
C GLY A 99 2.15 7.45 7.61
N ALA A 100 1.78 6.32 8.22
CA ALA A 100 2.15 5.00 7.73
C ALA A 100 1.66 4.71 6.29
N SER A 101 0.53 5.27 5.87
CA SER A 101 0.05 5.10 4.49
C SER A 101 0.75 6.07 3.53
N ILE A 102 0.80 7.36 3.87
CA ILE A 102 1.33 8.39 2.96
C ILE A 102 2.86 8.37 2.92
N ILE A 103 3.54 8.26 4.07
CA ILE A 103 4.99 8.40 4.14
C ILE A 103 5.68 7.06 3.89
N ASP A 104 5.33 6.04 4.69
CA ASP A 104 6.05 4.78 4.67
C ASP A 104 5.70 3.91 3.46
N MET A 105 4.69 4.29 2.67
CA MET A 105 4.24 3.54 1.50
C MET A 105 4.19 4.39 0.24
N ASP A 106 3.33 5.42 0.18
CA ASP A 106 3.14 6.20 -1.05
C ASP A 106 4.38 7.04 -1.37
N PHE A 107 4.91 7.77 -0.40
CA PHE A 107 6.12 8.56 -0.58
C PHE A 107 7.35 7.67 -0.77
N PHE A 108 7.45 6.58 -0.04
CA PHE A 108 8.49 5.54 -0.19
C PHE A 108 8.59 5.04 -1.65
N GLU A 109 7.49 4.66 -2.26
CA GLU A 109 7.48 4.23 -3.65
C GLU A 109 7.69 5.39 -4.64
N SER A 110 7.27 6.60 -4.30
CA SER A 110 7.52 7.80 -5.09
C SER A 110 9.02 8.14 -5.17
N LEU A 111 9.80 7.77 -4.16
CA LEU A 111 11.26 7.85 -4.17
C LEU A 111 11.93 6.75 -5.03
N GLY A 112 11.16 5.84 -5.60
CA GLY A 112 11.63 4.74 -6.44
C GLY A 112 11.91 3.44 -5.67
N PHE A 113 11.64 3.40 -4.37
CA PHE A 113 11.73 2.19 -3.57
C PHE A 113 10.55 1.25 -3.86
N LYS A 114 10.62 0.00 -3.40
CA LYS A 114 9.61 -1.01 -3.72
C LYS A 114 9.20 -1.83 -2.52
N HIS A 115 7.93 -2.25 -2.54
CA HIS A 115 7.44 -3.32 -1.69
C HIS A 115 7.56 -4.66 -2.41
N TYR A 116 7.73 -5.74 -1.64
CA TYR A 116 7.99 -7.06 -2.21
C TYR A 116 7.04 -8.10 -1.64
N GLN A 117 6.63 -9.04 -2.48
CA GLN A 117 5.88 -10.21 -2.07
C GLN A 117 6.78 -11.12 -1.24
N GLY A 118 6.36 -11.39 -0.02
CA GLY A 118 7.08 -12.19 0.95
C GLY A 118 6.31 -13.42 1.39
N ASN A 119 6.76 -14.03 2.49
CA ASN A 119 6.12 -15.17 3.12
C ASN A 119 5.77 -14.81 4.57
N GLN A 120 4.48 -14.90 4.90
CA GLN A 120 3.99 -14.62 6.26
C GLN A 120 4.59 -15.54 7.35
N PHE A 121 5.11 -16.70 6.97
CA PHE A 121 5.71 -17.69 7.88
C PHE A 121 7.25 -17.64 7.90
N GLN A 122 7.86 -16.65 7.24
CA GLN A 122 9.31 -16.46 7.30
C GLN A 122 9.73 -16.15 8.74
N ASP A 123 10.83 -16.73 9.18
CA ASP A 123 11.43 -16.44 10.48
C ASP A 123 11.83 -14.96 10.57
N ASP A 124 11.24 -14.23 11.50
CA ASP A 124 11.50 -12.80 11.73
C ASP A 124 12.96 -12.53 12.11
N LYS A 125 13.66 -13.51 12.69
CA LYS A 125 15.09 -13.38 12.97
C LYS A 125 15.89 -13.31 11.67
N VAL A 126 15.54 -14.10 10.66
CA VAL A 126 16.17 -14.07 9.34
C VAL A 126 15.90 -12.73 8.65
N LEU A 127 14.67 -12.23 8.73
CA LEU A 127 14.30 -10.93 8.16
C LEU A 127 15.10 -9.81 8.82
N ARG A 128 15.15 -9.78 10.15
CA ARG A 128 15.90 -8.78 10.91
C ARG A 128 17.40 -8.82 10.62
N GLU A 129 18.01 -9.99 10.49
CA GLU A 129 19.42 -10.14 10.14
C GLU A 129 19.73 -9.63 8.71
N ASN A 130 18.71 -9.52 7.86
CA ASN A 130 18.79 -8.99 6.50
C ASN A 130 18.27 -7.57 6.36
N TYR A 131 17.93 -6.88 7.45
CA TYR A 131 17.34 -5.53 7.44
C TYR A 131 16.08 -5.47 6.57
N ILE A 132 15.14 -6.37 6.82
CA ILE A 132 13.86 -6.46 6.13
C ILE A 132 12.74 -6.38 7.17
N ASP A 133 11.83 -5.44 6.99
CA ASP A 133 10.57 -5.37 7.69
C ASP A 133 9.50 -6.18 6.97
N ARG A 134 8.50 -6.61 7.72
CA ARG A 134 7.41 -7.41 7.20
C ARG A 134 6.06 -6.88 7.69
N ILE A 135 5.19 -6.63 6.72
CA ILE A 135 3.77 -6.37 6.96
C ILE A 135 3.03 -7.59 6.42
N TYR A 136 2.67 -8.53 7.28
CA TYR A 136 2.04 -9.81 6.96
C TYR A 136 2.88 -10.62 5.94
N ASP A 137 2.56 -10.57 4.66
CA ASP A 137 3.28 -11.24 3.56
C ASP A 137 3.98 -10.25 2.60
N THR A 138 4.12 -9.01 3.01
CA THR A 138 4.80 -7.97 2.25
C THR A 138 6.10 -7.58 2.93
N TYR A 139 7.20 -7.53 2.19
CA TYR A 139 8.53 -7.17 2.68
C TYR A 139 8.90 -5.76 2.27
N ILE A 140 9.60 -5.07 3.17
CA ILE A 140 10.12 -3.72 2.98
C ILE A 140 11.62 -3.74 3.32
N ASP A 141 12.43 -3.11 2.49
CA ASP A 141 13.84 -2.87 2.81
C ASP A 141 13.95 -1.79 3.88
N GLU A 142 14.37 -2.16 5.10
CA GLU A 142 14.50 -1.26 6.25
C GLU A 142 15.48 -0.11 5.98
N GLU A 143 16.56 -0.34 5.24
CA GLU A 143 17.52 0.73 4.93
C GLU A 143 16.89 1.77 4.00
N GLN A 144 16.05 1.35 3.07
CA GLN A 144 15.30 2.24 2.18
C GLN A 144 14.20 2.98 2.95
N LEU A 145 13.52 2.31 3.88
CA LEU A 145 12.51 2.94 4.73
C LEU A 145 13.13 4.05 5.60
N GLN A 146 14.27 3.80 6.23
CA GLN A 146 15.01 4.82 6.97
C GLN A 146 15.48 5.98 6.08
N ALA A 147 15.82 5.73 4.83
CA ALA A 147 16.17 6.80 3.87
C ALA A 147 14.94 7.63 3.50
N CYS A 148 13.78 7.00 3.34
CA CYS A 148 12.50 7.66 3.13
C CYS A 148 12.15 8.60 4.30
N ASP A 149 12.23 8.11 5.54
CA ASP A 149 11.97 8.91 6.75
C ASP A 149 12.87 10.13 6.85
N LYS A 150 14.16 9.95 6.63
CA LYS A 150 15.13 11.07 6.63
C LYS A 150 14.78 12.12 5.57
N THR A 151 14.39 11.68 4.38
CA THR A 151 14.00 12.57 3.29
C THR A 151 12.75 13.35 3.67
N CYS A 152 11.74 12.68 4.23
CA CYS A 152 10.52 13.31 4.69
C CYS A 152 10.80 14.38 5.77
N LEU A 153 11.63 14.07 6.75
CA LEU A 153 12.00 15.01 7.81
C LEU A 153 12.72 16.25 7.27
N LEU A 154 13.60 16.10 6.29
CA LEU A 154 14.28 17.22 5.66
C LEU A 154 13.29 18.15 4.95
N TYR A 155 12.38 17.59 4.16
CA TYR A 155 11.36 18.39 3.46
C TYR A 155 10.41 19.13 4.39
N THR A 156 10.08 18.54 5.54
CA THR A 156 9.18 19.19 6.52
C THR A 156 9.89 20.24 7.37
N SER A 157 11.19 20.12 7.62
CA SER A 157 11.97 21.11 8.36
C SER A 157 12.23 22.37 7.52
N ASP A 158 12.57 22.24 6.25
CA ASP A 158 12.81 23.39 5.35
C ASP A 158 11.53 24.20 5.08
N ALA A 159 10.35 23.56 5.08
CA ALA A 159 9.07 24.25 4.92
C ALA A 159 8.64 25.05 6.17
N ALA A 160 9.29 24.88 7.31
CA ALA A 160 8.99 25.62 8.54
C ALA A 160 9.86 26.88 8.73
N ASP A 161 10.90 27.06 7.92
CA ASP A 161 11.85 28.18 8.00
C ASP A 161 11.56 29.30 6.94
N ASP A 162 10.58 29.12 6.06
CA ASP A 162 10.04 30.10 5.10
C ASP A 162 8.68 30.67 5.61
#